data_109dec4c05ef9247151b9d34f3746421
#
_entry.id   109dec4c05ef9247151b9d34f3746421
#
_cell.length_a   1.000
_cell.length_b   1.000
_cell.length_c   1.000
_cell.angle_alpha   90.00
_cell.angle_beta   90.00
_cell.angle_gamma   90.00
#
_symmetry.space_group_name_H-M   'P 1'
#
loop_
_entity.id
_entity.type
_entity.pdbx_description
1 polymer ?
#
loop_
_entity_poly.entity_id
_entity_poly.type
_entity_poly.pdbx_seq_one_letter_code
_entity_poly.pdbx_strand_id
1 'polypeptide(L)'
;MATKSMGFRLNNSFMCEDVNPNLYVQISPEIMFGASKKLMLHTGAFFTDQINKFKFNGGEFYSKYRFYSRDEIHNHFRMATFARIAFRNTFISQPAIDLNNHNSGYELGIVATKLKNKISLSSTVSLLHAMDNGANYKFPFSKKDRTAISYNLSIGKLLLPKEYINYNQTNVNGMLEFLCQTNLNSGKTFVDAAPVLQFIILSKMRFDLGYRFPLSNDLMRTSSKGFLLRFEYNIFNAFK
;
A
#
# COMPACT_ATOMS: atom_id res chain seq x y z
N MET A 1 -6.20 12.08 -6.52
CA MET A 1 -5.50 13.35 -6.30
C MET A 1 -6.12 14.41 -7.20
N ALA A 2 -6.09 15.68 -6.83
CA ALA A 2 -6.56 16.75 -7.71
C ALA A 2 -5.56 17.00 -8.85
N THR A 3 -6.03 17.56 -9.96
CA THR A 3 -5.14 17.99 -11.06
C THR A 3 -4.20 19.06 -10.57
N LYS A 4 -2.97 19.12 -11.11
CA LYS A 4 -1.93 20.09 -10.74
C LYS A 4 -1.59 20.08 -9.25
N SER A 5 -1.79 18.96 -8.57
CA SER A 5 -1.45 18.76 -7.16
C SER A 5 -0.19 17.90 -7.02
N MET A 6 0.57 18.17 -5.97
CA MET A 6 1.71 17.39 -5.55
C MET A 6 1.47 16.87 -4.13
N GLY A 7 1.95 15.70 -3.81
CA GLY A 7 1.90 15.15 -2.47
C GLY A 7 3.22 14.51 -2.09
N PHE A 8 3.50 14.56 -0.81
CA PHE A 8 4.59 13.82 -0.19
C PHE A 8 4.00 12.78 0.73
N ARG A 9 4.48 11.55 0.63
CA ARG A 9 4.07 10.46 1.50
C ARG A 9 5.31 9.80 2.08
N LEU A 10 5.24 9.47 3.36
CA LEU A 10 6.23 8.70 4.06
C LEU A 10 5.55 7.48 4.66
N ASN A 11 5.86 6.31 4.14
CA ASN A 11 5.42 5.05 4.71
C ASN A 11 6.56 4.50 5.57
N ASN A 12 6.23 4.10 6.80
CA ASN A 12 7.16 3.44 7.69
C ASN A 12 6.52 2.12 8.14
N SER A 13 7.27 1.05 8.11
CA SER A 13 6.85 -0.23 8.67
C SER A 13 7.90 -0.73 9.66
N PHE A 14 7.41 -1.18 10.82
CA PHE A 14 8.16 -1.77 11.91
C PHE A 14 7.72 -3.22 11.99
N MET A 15 8.44 -4.10 11.29
CA MET A 15 8.04 -5.48 11.11
C MET A 15 8.90 -6.39 12.00
N CYS A 16 8.26 -7.43 12.54
CA CYS A 16 8.93 -8.47 13.30
C CYS A 16 9.14 -9.70 12.42
N GLU A 17 10.35 -10.20 12.33
CA GLU A 17 10.62 -11.44 11.61
C GLU A 17 9.97 -12.63 12.32
N ASP A 18 9.41 -13.56 11.55
CA ASP A 18 8.65 -14.68 12.11
C ASP A 18 9.57 -15.77 12.69
N VAL A 19 10.77 -15.95 12.14
CA VAL A 19 11.74 -17.00 12.56
C VAL A 19 12.68 -16.48 13.64
N ASN A 20 13.28 -15.32 13.40
CA ASN A 20 14.12 -14.64 14.37
C ASN A 20 13.41 -13.34 14.75
N PRO A 21 12.92 -13.16 15.99
CA PRO A 21 12.06 -12.03 16.34
C PRO A 21 12.84 -10.71 16.41
N ASN A 22 13.60 -10.42 15.37
CA ASN A 22 14.26 -9.14 15.18
C ASN A 22 13.27 -8.14 14.57
N LEU A 23 13.23 -6.96 15.15
CA LEU A 23 12.50 -5.84 14.61
C LEU A 23 13.35 -5.19 13.51
N TYR A 24 12.80 -5.01 12.32
CA TYR A 24 13.41 -4.20 11.29
C TYR A 24 12.49 -3.05 10.85
N VAL A 25 13.11 -1.99 10.39
CA VAL A 25 12.45 -0.77 9.97
C VAL A 25 12.57 -0.63 8.46
N GLN A 26 11.47 -0.29 7.82
CA GLN A 26 11.46 0.14 6.43
C GLN A 26 10.86 1.52 6.34
N ILE A 27 11.54 2.40 5.61
CA ILE A 27 11.10 3.76 5.32
C ILE A 27 10.97 3.92 3.81
N SER A 28 9.79 4.37 3.35
CA SER A 28 9.51 4.55 1.94
C SER A 28 8.94 5.95 1.70
N PRO A 29 9.81 6.95 1.43
CA PRO A 29 9.37 8.25 0.95
C PRO A 29 8.87 8.16 -0.49
N GLU A 30 7.75 8.82 -0.77
CA GLU A 30 7.11 8.89 -2.08
C GLU A 30 6.78 10.33 -2.44
N ILE A 31 6.89 10.65 -3.72
CA ILE A 31 6.37 11.89 -4.31
C ILE A 31 5.22 11.51 -5.24
N MET A 32 4.11 12.20 -5.10
CA MET A 32 2.88 11.96 -5.85
C MET A 32 2.53 13.16 -6.71
N PHE A 33 2.09 12.92 -7.95
CA PHE A 33 1.69 13.96 -8.90
C PHE A 33 0.29 13.68 -9.42
N GLY A 34 -0.59 14.67 -9.34
CA GLY A 34 -1.88 14.68 -10.02
C GLY A 34 -1.72 15.18 -11.47
N ALA A 35 -1.34 14.30 -12.39
CA ALA A 35 -1.11 14.66 -13.79
C ALA A 35 -2.40 15.10 -14.50
N SER A 36 -3.55 14.52 -14.14
CA SER A 36 -4.88 14.95 -14.61
C SER A 36 -5.96 14.64 -13.58
N LYS A 37 -7.23 15.00 -13.88
CA LYS A 37 -8.38 14.65 -13.03
C LYS A 37 -8.54 13.13 -12.85
N LYS A 38 -7.94 12.32 -13.74
CA LYS A 38 -8.08 10.86 -13.76
C LYS A 38 -6.76 10.12 -13.55
N LEU A 39 -5.59 10.76 -13.79
CA LEU A 39 -4.28 10.13 -13.76
C LEU A 39 -3.46 10.68 -12.59
N MET A 40 -2.94 9.77 -11.79
CA MET A 40 -2.03 10.02 -10.69
C MET A 40 -0.76 9.18 -10.89
N LEU A 41 0.39 9.80 -10.68
CA LEU A 41 1.70 9.17 -10.79
C LEU A 41 2.41 9.29 -9.45
N HIS A 42 3.14 8.25 -9.07
CA HIS A 42 4.01 8.27 -7.90
C HIS A 42 5.39 7.77 -8.27
N THR A 43 6.38 8.25 -7.56
CA THR A 43 7.70 7.65 -7.50
C THR A 43 8.14 7.59 -6.05
N GLY A 44 8.80 6.51 -5.68
CA GLY A 44 9.24 6.27 -4.31
C GLY A 44 10.63 5.66 -4.25
N ALA A 45 11.25 5.81 -3.10
CA ALA A 45 12.52 5.18 -2.75
C ALA A 45 12.32 4.29 -1.52
N PHE A 46 13.14 3.27 -1.38
CA PHE A 46 13.06 2.30 -0.28
C PHE A 46 14.35 2.27 0.52
N PHE A 47 14.21 2.37 1.83
CA PHE A 47 15.30 2.26 2.79
C PHE A 47 14.94 1.23 3.84
N THR A 48 15.88 0.38 4.24
CA THR A 48 15.65 -0.64 5.27
C THR A 48 16.94 -0.96 6.04
N ASP A 49 16.79 -1.40 7.27
CA ASP A 49 17.87 -1.93 8.12
C ASP A 49 17.85 -3.45 8.26
N GLN A 50 16.99 -4.14 7.52
CA GLN A 50 16.81 -5.59 7.58
C GLN A 50 18.12 -6.41 7.47
N ILE A 51 19.17 -5.86 6.85
CA ILE A 51 20.49 -6.50 6.74
C ILE A 51 21.52 -5.66 7.52
N ASN A 52 21.33 -5.57 8.84
CA ASN A 52 22.28 -5.00 9.83
C ASN A 52 22.71 -3.53 9.64
N LYS A 53 22.30 -2.82 8.60
CA LYS A 53 22.60 -1.40 8.38
C LYS A 53 21.47 -0.75 7.59
N PHE A 54 21.04 0.41 8.04
CA PHE A 54 20.10 1.22 7.30
C PHE A 54 20.71 1.69 5.98
N LYS A 55 20.10 1.26 4.86
CA LYS A 55 20.59 1.55 3.51
C LYS A 55 19.47 1.70 2.49
N PHE A 56 19.79 2.37 1.40
CA PHE A 56 18.94 2.42 0.22
C PHE A 56 18.78 1.01 -0.39
N ASN A 57 17.53 0.60 -0.62
CA ASN A 57 17.19 -0.73 -1.10
C ASN A 57 16.51 -0.73 -2.47
N GLY A 58 16.27 0.41 -3.07
CA GLY A 58 15.63 0.49 -4.38
C GLY A 58 14.56 1.56 -4.48
N GLY A 59 13.75 1.47 -5.52
CA GLY A 59 12.69 2.45 -5.77
C GLY A 59 11.53 1.86 -6.56
N GLU A 60 10.49 2.68 -6.75
CA GLU A 60 9.31 2.30 -7.50
C GLU A 60 8.73 3.42 -8.34
N PHE A 61 7.98 3.01 -9.36
CA PHE A 61 7.06 3.87 -10.10
C PHE A 61 5.66 3.26 -10.02
N TYR A 62 4.69 4.11 -9.78
CA TYR A 62 3.29 3.74 -9.69
C TYR A 62 2.43 4.71 -10.49
N SER A 63 1.47 4.18 -11.24
CA SER A 63 0.46 4.95 -11.97
C SER A 63 -0.93 4.44 -11.62
N LYS A 64 -1.89 5.36 -11.46
CA LYS A 64 -3.29 5.03 -11.21
C LYS A 64 -4.20 5.86 -12.09
N TYR A 65 -5.03 5.17 -12.88
CA TYR A 65 -5.99 5.79 -13.79
C TYR A 65 -7.42 5.48 -13.34
N ARG A 66 -8.17 6.54 -13.00
CA ARG A 66 -9.58 6.44 -12.62
C ARG A 66 -10.44 6.46 -13.88
N PHE A 67 -10.96 5.31 -14.27
CA PHE A 67 -11.79 5.17 -15.47
C PHE A 67 -13.27 5.35 -15.18
N TYR A 68 -13.73 5.13 -13.94
CA TYR A 68 -15.12 5.29 -13.55
C TYR A 68 -15.27 6.12 -12.26
N SER A 69 -16.26 7.03 -12.24
CA SER A 69 -16.64 7.80 -11.05
C SER A 69 -18.12 8.16 -11.18
N ARG A 70 -18.89 7.78 -10.17
CA ARG A 70 -20.26 8.22 -9.96
C ARG A 70 -20.34 8.82 -8.57
N ASP A 71 -20.60 10.12 -8.53
CA ASP A 71 -20.64 10.89 -7.30
C ASP A 71 -22.05 11.47 -7.13
N GLU A 72 -22.75 11.05 -6.06
CA GLU A 72 -24.06 11.50 -5.65
C GLU A 72 -23.98 12.07 -4.23
N ILE A 73 -25.03 12.70 -3.73
CA ILE A 73 -25.08 13.18 -2.35
C ILE A 73 -24.92 11.98 -1.40
N HIS A 74 -23.83 11.99 -0.60
CA HIS A 74 -23.49 10.94 0.36
C HIS A 74 -23.31 9.51 -0.20
N ASN A 75 -23.19 9.36 -1.52
CA ASN A 75 -22.97 8.07 -2.16
C ASN A 75 -22.00 8.23 -3.33
N HIS A 76 -20.79 7.70 -3.17
CA HIS A 76 -19.74 7.79 -4.17
C HIS A 76 -19.28 6.38 -4.56
N PHE A 77 -19.19 6.12 -5.87
CA PHE A 77 -18.60 4.89 -6.35
C PHE A 77 -17.53 5.20 -7.39
N ARG A 78 -16.32 4.69 -7.18
CA ARG A 78 -15.17 4.97 -8.03
C ARG A 78 -14.41 3.69 -8.33
N MET A 79 -13.95 3.57 -9.60
CA MET A 79 -13.07 2.48 -10.01
C MET A 79 -11.84 3.04 -10.71
N ALA A 80 -10.71 2.42 -10.44
CA ALA A 80 -9.44 2.76 -11.07
C ALA A 80 -8.64 1.50 -11.37
N THR A 81 -7.86 1.53 -12.44
CA THR A 81 -6.78 0.59 -12.69
C THR A 81 -5.46 1.20 -12.25
N PHE A 82 -4.50 0.35 -11.89
CA PHE A 82 -3.17 0.80 -11.53
C PHE A 82 -2.11 -0.15 -12.07
N ALA A 83 -0.94 0.41 -12.28
CA ALA A 83 0.27 -0.31 -12.62
C ALA A 83 1.41 0.15 -11.71
N ARG A 84 2.25 -0.77 -11.29
CA ARG A 84 3.40 -0.55 -10.44
C ARG A 84 4.59 -1.33 -10.97
N ILE A 85 5.77 -0.75 -10.90
CA ILE A 85 7.04 -1.44 -11.08
C ILE A 85 7.95 -1.07 -9.91
N ALA A 86 8.59 -2.07 -9.31
CA ALA A 86 9.51 -1.91 -8.20
C ALA A 86 10.86 -2.54 -8.53
N PHE A 87 11.92 -1.88 -8.11
CA PHE A 87 13.30 -2.34 -8.23
C PHE A 87 13.89 -2.45 -6.83
N ARG A 88 14.49 -3.60 -6.53
CA ARG A 88 15.08 -3.91 -5.22
C ARG A 88 16.52 -4.38 -5.39
N ASN A 89 17.32 -4.09 -4.38
CA ASN A 89 18.72 -4.51 -4.32
C ASN A 89 19.00 -5.25 -3.00
N THR A 90 18.25 -6.31 -2.77
CA THR A 90 18.32 -7.13 -1.55
C THR A 90 18.13 -8.60 -1.88
N PHE A 91 18.51 -9.46 -0.94
CA PHE A 91 18.27 -10.89 -1.02
C PHE A 91 16.77 -11.21 -0.95
N ILE A 92 16.32 -12.20 -1.72
CA ILE A 92 14.94 -12.68 -1.72
C ILE A 92 14.86 -13.89 -0.80
N SER A 93 14.20 -13.75 0.35
CA SER A 93 14.15 -14.76 1.41
C SER A 93 12.82 -15.51 1.52
N GLN A 94 11.80 -15.12 0.73
CA GLN A 94 10.44 -15.63 0.87
C GLN A 94 9.77 -15.92 -0.47
N PRO A 95 8.89 -16.95 -0.57
CA PRO A 95 8.09 -17.21 -1.77
C PRO A 95 6.92 -16.24 -1.96
N ALA A 96 6.42 -15.60 -0.90
CA ALA A 96 5.45 -14.53 -1.03
C ALA A 96 6.05 -13.33 -1.76
N ILE A 97 5.32 -12.76 -2.71
CA ILE A 97 5.79 -11.63 -3.51
C ILE A 97 5.50 -10.32 -2.78
N ASP A 98 6.54 -9.63 -2.37
CA ASP A 98 6.44 -8.35 -1.69
C ASP A 98 7.26 -7.28 -2.40
N LEU A 99 6.59 -6.51 -3.25
CA LEU A 99 7.21 -5.41 -4.00
C LEU A 99 7.56 -4.21 -3.10
N ASN A 100 7.02 -4.16 -1.86
CA ASN A 100 7.35 -3.11 -0.91
C ASN A 100 8.69 -3.34 -0.21
N ASN A 101 9.14 -4.60 -0.10
CA ASN A 101 10.31 -4.91 0.72
C ASN A 101 11.29 -5.89 0.07
N HIS A 102 10.84 -6.98 -0.51
CA HIS A 102 11.72 -8.10 -0.88
C HIS A 102 11.96 -8.25 -2.38
N ASN A 103 11.01 -7.92 -3.25
CA ASN A 103 11.05 -8.28 -4.65
C ASN A 103 11.10 -7.08 -5.58
N SER A 104 11.97 -7.16 -6.60
CA SER A 104 11.74 -6.44 -7.85
C SER A 104 10.61 -7.11 -8.61
N GLY A 105 9.84 -6.33 -9.38
CA GLY A 105 8.75 -6.88 -10.15
C GLY A 105 7.74 -5.84 -10.55
N TYR A 106 6.61 -6.33 -11.08
CA TYR A 106 5.50 -5.46 -11.46
C TYR A 106 4.18 -5.97 -10.89
N GLU A 107 3.25 -5.05 -10.77
CA GLU A 107 1.88 -5.28 -10.31
C GLU A 107 0.91 -4.53 -11.21
N LEU A 108 -0.16 -5.22 -11.62
CA LEU A 108 -1.26 -4.65 -12.38
C LEU A 108 -2.55 -4.98 -11.64
N GLY A 109 -3.41 -3.99 -11.43
CA GLY A 109 -4.61 -4.24 -10.67
C GLY A 109 -5.74 -3.25 -10.91
N ILE A 110 -6.86 -3.59 -10.30
CA ILE A 110 -8.09 -2.80 -10.29
C ILE A 110 -8.50 -2.58 -8.84
N VAL A 111 -8.93 -1.37 -8.53
CA VAL A 111 -9.51 -1.00 -7.26
C VAL A 111 -10.90 -0.42 -7.45
N ALA A 112 -11.85 -0.88 -6.66
CA ALA A 112 -13.20 -0.34 -6.56
C ALA A 112 -13.44 0.16 -5.15
N THR A 113 -13.98 1.37 -5.02
CA THR A 113 -14.28 1.99 -3.72
C THR A 113 -15.70 2.54 -3.73
N LYS A 114 -16.50 2.15 -2.76
CA LYS A 114 -17.83 2.68 -2.48
C LYS A 114 -17.83 3.38 -1.13
N LEU A 115 -18.24 4.63 -1.15
CA LEU A 115 -18.50 5.41 0.05
C LEU A 115 -20.01 5.69 0.11
N LYS A 116 -20.65 5.25 1.18
CA LYS A 116 -22.06 5.57 1.44
C LYS A 116 -22.19 6.15 2.84
N ASN A 117 -22.67 7.39 2.92
CA ASN A 117 -22.71 8.16 4.16
C ASN A 117 -21.29 8.26 4.79
N LYS A 118 -21.10 7.65 5.94
CA LYS A 118 -19.83 7.64 6.70
C LYS A 118 -19.08 6.31 6.61
N ILE A 119 -19.54 5.36 5.79
CA ILE A 119 -18.95 4.04 5.64
C ILE A 119 -18.32 3.90 4.26
N SER A 120 -17.07 3.49 4.21
CA SER A 120 -16.33 3.17 3.00
C SER A 120 -16.05 1.68 2.91
N LEU A 121 -16.23 1.14 1.70
CA LEU A 121 -15.83 -0.22 1.35
C LEU A 121 -14.93 -0.13 0.13
N SER A 122 -13.74 -0.69 0.21
CA SER A 122 -12.79 -0.74 -0.91
C SER A 122 -12.31 -2.17 -1.13
N SER A 123 -12.27 -2.58 -2.38
CA SER A 123 -11.71 -3.87 -2.78
C SER A 123 -10.68 -3.65 -3.88
N THR A 124 -9.58 -4.38 -3.79
CA THR A 124 -8.50 -4.37 -4.78
C THR A 124 -8.19 -5.79 -5.19
N VAL A 125 -8.01 -6.01 -6.48
CA VAL A 125 -7.49 -7.27 -7.03
C VAL A 125 -6.34 -6.92 -7.96
N SER A 126 -5.22 -7.61 -7.81
CA SER A 126 -4.03 -7.39 -8.64
C SER A 126 -3.27 -8.68 -8.94
N LEU A 127 -2.57 -8.66 -10.06
CA LEU A 127 -1.60 -9.66 -10.47
C LEU A 127 -0.20 -9.12 -10.18
N LEU A 128 0.59 -9.89 -9.43
CA LEU A 128 1.98 -9.60 -9.13
C LEU A 128 2.90 -10.56 -9.87
N HIS A 129 4.01 -10.04 -10.35
CA HIS A 129 5.07 -10.86 -10.93
C HIS A 129 6.43 -10.43 -10.37
N ALA A 130 7.15 -11.38 -9.76
CA ALA A 130 8.46 -11.16 -9.20
C ALA A 130 9.55 -11.35 -10.26
N MET A 131 10.49 -10.41 -10.30
CA MET A 131 11.72 -10.49 -11.10
C MET A 131 12.93 -10.78 -10.20
N ASP A 132 14.09 -10.97 -10.80
CA ASP A 132 15.34 -11.00 -10.07
C ASP A 132 15.67 -9.59 -9.54
N ASN A 133 16.28 -9.53 -8.38
CA ASN A 133 16.70 -8.27 -7.78
C ASN A 133 18.06 -7.81 -8.35
N GLY A 134 18.42 -6.56 -8.10
CA GLY A 134 19.73 -6.01 -8.41
C GLY A 134 20.86 -6.81 -7.74
N ALA A 135 22.12 -6.51 -8.10
CA ALA A 135 23.32 -7.20 -7.60
C ALA A 135 23.30 -8.73 -7.75
N ASN A 136 22.66 -9.23 -8.82
CA ASN A 136 22.55 -10.68 -9.14
C ASN A 136 21.80 -11.53 -8.10
N TYR A 137 20.97 -10.94 -7.24
CA TYR A 137 20.08 -11.69 -6.37
C TYR A 137 18.94 -12.31 -7.19
N LYS A 138 19.09 -13.58 -7.54
CA LYS A 138 18.09 -14.33 -8.29
C LYS A 138 16.94 -14.75 -7.39
N PHE A 139 15.74 -14.86 -7.97
CA PHE A 139 14.59 -15.45 -7.30
C PHE A 139 14.91 -16.93 -6.98
N PRO A 140 15.01 -17.32 -5.69
CA PRO A 140 15.55 -18.63 -5.30
C PRO A 140 14.54 -19.78 -5.38
N PHE A 141 13.25 -19.45 -5.64
CA PHE A 141 12.18 -20.44 -5.75
C PHE A 141 11.92 -20.83 -7.21
N SER A 142 10.98 -21.73 -7.43
CA SER A 142 10.62 -22.15 -8.79
C SER A 142 10.24 -20.94 -9.65
N LYS A 143 10.64 -20.95 -10.93
CA LYS A 143 10.24 -19.91 -11.90
C LYS A 143 8.72 -19.79 -12.02
N LYS A 144 7.99 -20.88 -11.76
CA LYS A 144 6.52 -20.89 -11.76
C LYS A 144 5.92 -20.15 -10.56
N ASP A 145 6.67 -20.01 -9.45
CA ASP A 145 6.21 -19.32 -8.23
C ASP A 145 6.34 -17.78 -8.31
N ARG A 146 6.83 -17.26 -9.42
CA ARG A 146 7.03 -15.81 -9.64
C ARG A 146 5.74 -15.03 -9.80
N THR A 147 4.57 -15.68 -9.84
CA THR A 147 3.31 -15.00 -10.10
C THR A 147 2.29 -15.30 -9.01
N ALA A 148 1.65 -14.24 -8.52
CA ALA A 148 0.64 -14.32 -7.48
C ALA A 148 -0.53 -13.39 -7.77
N ILE A 149 -1.70 -13.71 -7.22
CA ILE A 149 -2.84 -12.80 -7.14
C ILE A 149 -2.87 -12.22 -5.72
N SER A 150 -2.96 -10.89 -5.62
CA SER A 150 -3.28 -10.19 -4.37
C SER A 150 -4.72 -9.70 -4.42
N TYR A 151 -5.42 -9.86 -3.32
CA TYR A 151 -6.79 -9.37 -3.17
C TYR A 151 -6.97 -8.81 -1.76
N ASN A 152 -7.40 -7.55 -1.70
CA ASN A 152 -7.51 -6.82 -0.46
C ASN A 152 -8.92 -6.27 -0.31
N LEU A 153 -9.42 -6.28 0.92
CA LEU A 153 -10.69 -5.71 1.31
C LEU A 153 -10.47 -4.73 2.46
N SER A 154 -11.00 -3.53 2.33
CA SER A 154 -10.93 -2.52 3.40
C SER A 154 -12.32 -2.00 3.71
N ILE A 155 -12.67 -1.98 4.99
CA ILE A 155 -13.90 -1.43 5.52
C ILE A 155 -13.53 -0.30 6.45
N GLY A 156 -14.07 0.90 6.21
CA GLY A 156 -13.77 2.08 7.00
C GLY A 156 -15.02 2.81 7.45
N LYS A 157 -14.94 3.49 8.58
CA LYS A 157 -16.01 4.33 9.12
C LYS A 157 -15.45 5.62 9.68
N LEU A 158 -16.09 6.74 9.35
CA LEU A 158 -15.83 8.02 10.01
C LEU A 158 -16.33 7.97 11.45
N LEU A 159 -15.41 8.09 12.41
CA LEU A 159 -15.70 8.10 13.85
C LEU A 159 -15.94 9.52 14.35
N LEU A 160 -15.09 10.46 13.93
CA LEU A 160 -15.16 11.88 14.28
C LEU A 160 -14.90 12.75 13.04
N PRO A 161 -15.55 13.91 12.91
CA PRO A 161 -16.59 14.45 13.79
C PRO A 161 -17.95 13.76 13.58
N LYS A 162 -18.79 13.78 14.60
CA LYS A 162 -20.19 13.32 14.47
C LYS A 162 -20.99 14.25 13.55
N GLU A 163 -20.74 15.56 13.64
CA GLU A 163 -21.32 16.60 12.81
C GLU A 163 -20.23 17.54 12.32
N TYR A 164 -20.31 17.95 11.05
CA TYR A 164 -19.40 18.91 10.45
C TYR A 164 -19.86 20.33 10.75
N ILE A 165 -19.00 21.11 11.42
CA ILE A 165 -19.22 22.54 11.67
C ILE A 165 -18.40 23.38 10.70
N ASN A 166 -17.16 22.96 10.41
CA ASN A 166 -16.27 23.65 9.48
C ASN A 166 -15.25 22.68 8.84
N TYR A 167 -14.54 23.15 7.81
CA TYR A 167 -13.54 22.34 7.10
C TYR A 167 -12.22 22.13 7.86
N ASN A 168 -12.01 22.81 8.99
CA ASN A 168 -10.77 22.71 9.77
C ASN A 168 -10.82 21.58 10.80
N GLN A 169 -11.96 20.91 10.94
CA GLN A 169 -12.10 19.78 11.84
C GLN A 169 -11.24 18.60 11.38
N THR A 170 -10.60 17.95 12.34
CA THR A 170 -9.88 16.71 12.09
C THR A 170 -10.86 15.54 11.91
N ASN A 171 -10.73 14.83 10.79
CA ASN A 171 -11.49 13.61 10.58
C ASN A 171 -10.71 12.43 11.16
N VAL A 172 -11.36 11.62 11.99
CA VAL A 172 -10.83 10.36 12.52
C VAL A 172 -11.64 9.22 11.93
N ASN A 173 -10.96 8.35 11.18
CA ASN A 173 -11.55 7.15 10.59
C ASN A 173 -10.98 5.90 11.28
N GLY A 174 -11.85 4.95 11.62
CA GLY A 174 -11.45 3.59 11.95
C GLY A 174 -11.58 2.72 10.70
N MET A 175 -10.57 1.91 10.41
CA MET A 175 -10.56 1.02 9.25
C MET A 175 -10.10 -0.37 9.67
N LEU A 176 -10.63 -1.39 8.98
CA LEU A 176 -10.15 -2.76 9.06
C LEU A 176 -9.82 -3.20 7.64
N GLU A 177 -8.58 -3.63 7.44
CA GLU A 177 -8.08 -4.12 6.16
C GLU A 177 -7.78 -5.61 6.24
N PHE A 178 -8.19 -6.36 5.22
CA PHE A 178 -7.79 -7.74 4.98
C PHE A 178 -6.86 -7.76 3.78
N LEU A 179 -5.66 -8.29 3.99
CA LEU A 179 -4.60 -8.34 2.99
C LEU A 179 -4.33 -9.80 2.65
N CYS A 180 -4.56 -10.17 1.40
CA CYS A 180 -4.46 -11.56 0.97
C CYS A 180 -3.58 -11.69 -0.26
N GLN A 181 -2.86 -12.80 -0.36
CA GLN A 181 -2.12 -13.16 -1.55
C GLN A 181 -2.14 -14.68 -1.73
N THR A 182 -2.37 -15.11 -2.97
CA THR A 182 -2.27 -16.52 -3.37
C THR A 182 -1.23 -16.68 -4.48
N ASN A 183 -0.25 -17.54 -4.26
CA ASN A 183 0.71 -17.91 -5.30
C ASN A 183 0.01 -18.82 -6.33
N LEU A 184 0.10 -18.47 -7.62
CA LEU A 184 -0.65 -19.17 -8.68
C LEU A 184 -0.15 -20.57 -8.99
N ASN A 185 1.09 -20.88 -8.69
CA ASN A 185 1.66 -22.21 -8.95
C ASN A 185 1.42 -23.17 -7.77
N SER A 186 1.75 -22.72 -6.56
CA SER A 186 1.64 -23.58 -5.37
C SER A 186 0.26 -23.61 -4.74
N GLY A 187 -0.62 -22.65 -5.08
CA GLY A 187 -1.94 -22.47 -4.45
C GLY A 187 -1.87 -22.00 -3.00
N LYS A 188 -0.67 -21.83 -2.43
CA LYS A 188 -0.49 -21.37 -1.06
C LYS A 188 -0.96 -19.93 -0.89
N THR A 189 -1.57 -19.66 0.25
CA THR A 189 -2.21 -18.37 0.53
C THR A 189 -1.83 -17.86 1.91
N PHE A 190 -1.71 -16.54 2.06
CA PHE A 190 -1.80 -15.90 3.36
C PHE A 190 -2.98 -14.94 3.42
N VAL A 191 -3.49 -14.74 4.61
CA VAL A 191 -4.52 -13.77 4.94
C VAL A 191 -4.11 -13.04 6.21
N ASP A 192 -4.04 -11.71 6.13
CA ASP A 192 -3.75 -10.86 7.27
C ASP A 192 -4.90 -9.92 7.56
N ALA A 193 -5.01 -9.50 8.81
CA ALA A 193 -5.86 -8.39 9.21
C ALA A 193 -5.01 -7.22 9.68
N ALA A 194 -5.47 -6.01 9.38
CA ALA A 194 -4.83 -4.78 9.82
C ALA A 194 -5.89 -3.75 10.24
N PRO A 195 -6.18 -3.59 11.55
CA PRO A 195 -6.90 -2.43 12.06
C PRO A 195 -6.04 -1.17 11.88
N VAL A 196 -6.66 -0.08 11.42
CA VAL A 196 -6.01 1.20 11.14
C VAL A 196 -6.83 2.34 11.71
N LEU A 197 -6.16 3.28 12.38
CA LEU A 197 -6.70 4.60 12.71
C LEU A 197 -6.09 5.64 11.77
N GLN A 198 -6.96 6.41 11.14
CA GLN A 198 -6.58 7.44 10.19
C GLN A 198 -7.05 8.80 10.66
N PHE A 199 -6.14 9.75 10.66
CA PHE A 199 -6.40 11.16 10.97
C PHE A 199 -6.22 11.99 9.70
N ILE A 200 -7.23 12.79 9.33
CA ILE A 200 -7.15 13.74 8.22
C ILE A 200 -7.29 15.14 8.79
N ILE A 201 -6.24 15.94 8.70
CA ILE A 201 -6.12 17.26 9.30
C ILE A 201 -6.12 18.30 8.18
N LEU A 202 -6.98 19.33 8.31
CA LEU A 202 -7.13 20.42 7.35
C LEU A 202 -7.34 19.95 5.89
N SER A 203 -7.85 18.74 5.69
CA SER A 203 -7.99 18.09 4.37
C SER A 203 -6.69 18.02 3.52
N LYS A 204 -5.54 18.30 4.13
CA LYS A 204 -4.21 18.32 3.48
C LYS A 204 -3.25 17.30 4.04
N MET A 205 -3.29 17.08 5.35
CA MET A 205 -2.42 16.14 6.05
C MET A 205 -3.21 14.88 6.39
N ARG A 206 -2.56 13.75 6.26
CA ARG A 206 -3.10 12.45 6.64
C ARG A 206 -2.04 11.70 7.44
N PHE A 207 -2.47 11.13 8.56
CA PHE A 207 -1.67 10.26 9.40
C PHE A 207 -2.45 8.97 9.63
N ASP A 208 -1.85 7.83 9.29
CA ASP A 208 -2.43 6.50 9.50
C ASP A 208 -1.53 5.73 10.47
N LEU A 209 -2.16 5.10 11.45
CA LEU A 209 -1.54 4.16 12.39
C LEU A 209 -2.24 2.82 12.26
N GLY A 210 -1.51 1.78 11.88
CA GLY A 210 -2.03 0.43 11.70
C GLY A 210 -1.18 -0.62 12.40
N TYR A 211 -1.80 -1.75 12.70
CA TYR A 211 -1.11 -2.95 13.15
C TYR A 211 -1.55 -4.14 12.31
N ARG A 212 -0.60 -4.80 11.66
CA ARG A 212 -0.83 -5.97 10.81
C ARG A 212 -0.52 -7.24 11.58
N PHE A 213 -1.37 -8.26 11.45
CA PHE A 213 -1.15 -9.58 12.02
C PHE A 213 -1.77 -10.68 11.15
N PRO A 214 -1.19 -11.90 11.14
CA PRO A 214 -1.67 -12.99 10.30
C PRO A 214 -2.94 -13.62 10.89
N LEU A 215 -3.90 -13.94 10.01
CA LEU A 215 -5.05 -14.80 10.29
C LEU A 215 -4.78 -16.22 9.76
N SER A 216 -4.12 -16.33 8.59
CA SER A 216 -3.68 -17.59 7.98
C SER A 216 -2.35 -17.34 7.27
N ASN A 217 -1.43 -18.30 7.33
CA ASN A 217 -0.06 -18.13 6.85
C ASN A 217 0.51 -19.39 6.18
N ASP A 218 -0.19 -19.96 5.19
CA ASP A 218 0.30 -21.13 4.45
C ASP A 218 1.39 -20.73 3.44
N LEU A 219 1.33 -19.51 2.90
CA LEU A 219 2.39 -18.94 2.07
C LEU A 219 3.43 -18.28 2.96
N MET A 220 4.61 -18.88 3.06
CA MET A 220 5.70 -18.43 3.93
C MET A 220 6.13 -16.99 3.63
N ARG A 221 6.36 -16.21 4.69
CA ARG A 221 6.86 -14.83 4.66
C ARG A 221 7.93 -14.64 5.72
N THR A 222 8.81 -13.68 5.48
CA THR A 222 9.85 -13.31 6.46
C THR A 222 9.24 -12.66 7.69
N SER A 223 8.21 -11.83 7.49
CA SER A 223 7.49 -11.16 8.57
C SER A 223 6.01 -11.04 8.25
N SER A 224 5.18 -11.42 9.21
CA SER A 224 3.73 -11.44 9.07
C SER A 224 3.04 -10.38 9.95
N LYS A 225 3.75 -9.82 10.95
CA LYS A 225 3.19 -8.89 11.93
C LYS A 225 4.07 -7.66 12.13
N GLY A 226 3.42 -6.53 12.43
CA GLY A 226 4.14 -5.28 12.70
C GLY A 226 3.26 -4.05 12.68
N PHE A 227 3.86 -2.92 13.04
CA PHE A 227 3.21 -1.61 13.00
C PHE A 227 3.45 -0.92 11.67
N LEU A 228 2.43 -0.22 11.20
CA LEU A 228 2.44 0.55 9.96
C LEU A 228 2.11 2.00 10.29
N LEU A 229 2.99 2.91 9.89
CA LEU A 229 2.80 4.35 10.02
C LEU A 229 2.86 4.98 8.64
N ARG A 230 1.89 5.81 8.32
CA ARG A 230 1.88 6.61 7.10
C ARG A 230 1.64 8.07 7.42
N PHE A 231 2.47 8.91 6.87
CA PHE A 231 2.24 10.35 6.84
C PHE A 231 2.11 10.79 5.39
N GLU A 232 1.12 11.65 5.09
CA GLU A 232 0.91 12.21 3.76
C GLU A 232 0.58 13.69 3.87
N TYR A 233 1.20 14.51 3.01
CA TYR A 233 0.92 15.93 2.89
C TYR A 233 0.64 16.28 1.42
N ASN A 234 -0.51 16.92 1.17
CA ASN A 234 -0.98 17.27 -0.16
C ASN A 234 -0.96 18.77 -0.38
N ILE A 235 -0.32 19.21 -1.45
CA ILE A 235 -0.28 20.60 -1.93
C ILE A 235 -1.18 20.67 -3.17
N PHE A 236 -2.29 21.39 -3.04
CA PHE A 236 -3.20 21.63 -4.17
C PHE A 236 -2.73 22.83 -4.99
N ASN A 237 -2.93 22.75 -6.31
CA ASN A 237 -2.50 23.79 -7.26
C ASN A 237 -0.98 24.10 -7.16
N ALA A 238 -0.16 23.07 -7.00
CA ALA A 238 1.29 23.19 -6.90
C ALA A 238 1.95 23.67 -8.22
N PHE A 239 1.27 23.50 -9.34
CA PHE A 239 1.75 23.89 -10.68
C PHE A 239 0.78 24.85 -11.31
N LYS A 240 1.30 25.92 -11.91
CA LYS A 240 0.54 26.90 -12.72
C LYS A 240 0.13 26.31 -14.08
#